data_e7487e6e8ccf5ad4c8d61adde2f02c7b
#
_entry.id   e7487e6e8ccf5ad4c8d61adde2f02c7b
#
_cell.length_a   1.000
_cell.length_b   1.000
_cell.length_c   1.000
_cell.angle_alpha   90.00
_cell.angle_beta   90.00
_cell.angle_gamma   90.00
#
_symmetry.space_group_name_H-M   'P 1'
#
loop_
_entity.id
_entity.type
_entity.pdbx_description
1 polymer ?
#
loop_
_entity_poly.entity_id
_entity_poly.type
_entity_poly.pdbx_seq_one_letter_code
_entity_poly.pdbx_strand_id
1 'polypeptide(L)'
;MSKGRIILLGASGQLGRSITQELAERGNPYELVSYTHEQLDYTDTESVSRAIKLWEEQAIAYDWTMVVNCAAFTQVDLAEDPVHYRDLLALNALLPAQLAESHLPIIQISTDYVFDGKQGTPYHEEDSTNPQSLYGHTKRQGELALLMHPTHPAEQHLVIRTQWLWAPWGHNFVRTMLRLAREGKPLRVVNDQIGSPTSAPSLARAICEIIACYDTERTFRMPLLHYADRGICSWYDLAYEAIATHVPEYDLSQLTPIPTAEYPTAAERPAYSVLATDRITACYGITPPQWQDELQIAID
;
A
#
# COMPACT_ATOMS: atom_id res chain seq x y z
N MET A 1 -10.55 28.80 1.12
CA MET A 1 -10.14 27.40 0.90
C MET A 1 -8.64 27.36 1.10
N SER A 2 -8.13 26.36 1.80
CA SER A 2 -6.70 26.14 1.95
C SER A 2 -6.05 25.93 0.59
N LYS A 3 -4.87 26.51 0.39
CA LYS A 3 -4.06 26.25 -0.80
C LYS A 3 -3.06 25.12 -0.49
N GLY A 4 -3.58 23.92 -0.27
CA GLY A 4 -2.77 22.73 -0.04
C GLY A 4 -2.20 22.15 -1.34
N ARG A 5 -1.02 21.51 -1.27
CA ARG A 5 -0.37 20.84 -2.38
C ARG A 5 0.03 19.41 -2.01
N ILE A 6 -0.29 18.48 -2.89
CA ILE A 6 0.07 17.07 -2.76
C ILE A 6 1.08 16.71 -3.85
N ILE A 7 2.21 16.14 -3.45
CA ILE A 7 3.21 15.53 -4.33
C ILE A 7 3.01 14.02 -4.24
N LEU A 8 2.51 13.42 -5.32
CA LEU A 8 2.18 11.99 -5.38
C LEU A 8 3.27 11.24 -6.13
N LEU A 9 3.99 10.36 -5.44
CA LEU A 9 4.97 9.46 -6.03
C LEU A 9 4.34 8.10 -6.33
N GLY A 10 4.74 7.46 -7.43
CA GLY A 10 4.14 6.20 -7.88
C GLY A 10 2.73 6.36 -8.45
N ALA A 11 2.46 7.49 -9.11
CA ALA A 11 1.13 7.88 -9.61
C ALA A 11 0.54 6.89 -10.64
N SER A 12 1.38 6.14 -11.39
CA SER A 12 0.92 5.12 -12.33
C SER A 12 0.53 3.79 -11.69
N GLY A 13 0.88 3.58 -10.41
CA GLY A 13 0.56 2.37 -9.65
C GLY A 13 -0.92 2.28 -9.26
N GLN A 14 -1.32 1.14 -8.71
CA GLN A 14 -2.72 0.88 -8.32
C GLN A 14 -3.25 1.96 -7.36
N LEU A 15 -2.53 2.22 -6.28
CA LEU A 15 -2.94 3.20 -5.27
C LEU A 15 -2.78 4.64 -5.76
N GLY A 16 -1.71 4.96 -6.48
CA GLY A 16 -1.50 6.31 -7.01
C GLY A 16 -2.62 6.74 -7.96
N ARG A 17 -3.07 5.84 -8.85
CA ARG A 17 -4.25 6.08 -9.71
C ARG A 17 -5.53 6.25 -8.89
N SER A 18 -5.73 5.42 -7.86
CA SER A 18 -6.91 5.51 -6.99
C SER A 18 -6.95 6.84 -6.24
N ILE A 19 -5.82 7.33 -5.71
CA ILE A 19 -5.75 8.64 -5.05
C ILE A 19 -6.05 9.76 -6.04
N THR A 20 -5.49 9.70 -7.24
CA THR A 20 -5.75 10.70 -8.30
C THR A 20 -7.24 10.75 -8.65
N GLN A 21 -7.88 9.59 -8.81
CA GLN A 21 -9.31 9.51 -9.10
C GLN A 21 -10.15 10.03 -7.93
N GLU A 22 -9.87 9.61 -6.69
CA GLU A 22 -10.58 10.04 -5.50
C GLU A 22 -10.52 11.57 -5.30
N LEU A 23 -9.34 12.17 -5.51
CA LEU A 23 -9.19 13.63 -5.44
C LEU A 23 -10.00 14.34 -6.53
N ALA A 24 -10.05 13.77 -7.73
CA ALA A 24 -10.85 14.32 -8.83
C ALA A 24 -12.36 14.25 -8.53
N GLU A 25 -12.84 13.13 -7.97
CA GLU A 25 -14.23 12.94 -7.54
C GLU A 25 -14.63 13.92 -6.42
N ARG A 26 -13.69 14.30 -5.57
CA ARG A 26 -13.86 15.37 -4.55
C ARG A 26 -13.74 16.79 -5.11
N GLY A 27 -13.58 16.96 -6.41
CA GLY A 27 -13.47 18.27 -7.07
C GLY A 27 -12.08 18.91 -6.96
N ASN A 28 -11.02 18.10 -6.79
CA ASN A 28 -9.62 18.55 -6.69
C ASN A 28 -9.42 19.68 -5.67
N PRO A 29 -9.66 19.45 -4.37
CA PRO A 29 -9.57 20.49 -3.35
C PRO A 29 -8.15 21.02 -3.17
N TYR A 30 -7.14 20.28 -3.63
CA TYR A 30 -5.72 20.58 -3.51
C TYR A 30 -5.04 20.59 -4.88
N GLU A 31 -3.87 21.24 -4.98
CA GLU A 31 -3.01 21.09 -6.15
C GLU A 31 -2.33 19.71 -6.09
N LEU A 32 -2.54 18.89 -7.13
CA LEU A 32 -1.91 17.57 -7.25
C LEU A 32 -0.78 17.62 -8.27
N VAL A 33 0.44 17.30 -7.83
CA VAL A 33 1.62 17.10 -8.69
C VAL A 33 2.02 15.64 -8.61
N SER A 34 1.84 14.93 -9.72
CA SER A 34 2.05 13.48 -9.79
C SER A 34 3.35 13.14 -10.51
N TYR A 35 4.08 12.17 -9.97
CA TYR A 35 5.29 11.63 -10.58
C TYR A 35 5.14 10.14 -10.85
N THR A 36 5.42 9.73 -12.07
CA THR A 36 5.65 8.33 -12.45
C THR A 36 7.16 8.06 -12.48
N HIS A 37 7.56 6.78 -12.57
CA HIS A 37 8.98 6.42 -12.73
C HIS A 37 9.63 6.98 -14.02
N GLU A 38 8.83 7.31 -15.02
CA GLU A 38 9.31 7.96 -16.25
C GLU A 38 9.62 9.45 -16.06
N GLN A 39 8.93 10.10 -15.13
CA GLN A 39 9.07 11.53 -14.82
C GLN A 39 10.12 11.78 -13.73
N LEU A 40 10.31 10.84 -12.82
CA LEU A 40 11.32 10.88 -11.77
C LEU A 40 11.86 9.47 -11.57
N ASP A 41 13.13 9.26 -11.87
CA ASP A 41 13.81 7.99 -11.57
C ASP A 41 14.07 7.90 -10.06
N TYR A 42 13.25 7.12 -9.37
CA TYR A 42 13.35 6.90 -7.93
C TYR A 42 14.60 6.10 -7.52
N THR A 43 15.32 5.49 -8.47
CA THR A 43 16.58 4.77 -8.21
C THR A 43 17.82 5.68 -8.33
N ASP A 44 17.65 6.87 -8.89
CA ASP A 44 18.69 7.91 -8.95
C ASP A 44 18.56 8.87 -7.75
N THR A 45 19.37 8.63 -6.73
CA THR A 45 19.38 9.41 -5.49
C THR A 45 19.64 10.91 -5.71
N GLU A 46 20.42 11.29 -6.73
CA GLU A 46 20.67 12.69 -7.05
C GLU A 46 19.44 13.35 -7.67
N SER A 47 18.74 12.66 -8.56
CA SER A 47 17.47 13.14 -9.13
C SER A 47 16.41 13.32 -8.07
N VAL A 48 16.27 12.36 -7.14
CA VAL A 48 15.36 12.45 -6.00
C VAL A 48 15.73 13.65 -5.11
N SER A 49 17.00 13.82 -4.75
CA SER A 49 17.45 14.95 -3.91
C SER A 49 17.16 16.30 -4.57
N ARG A 50 17.40 16.43 -5.89
CA ARG A 50 17.06 17.66 -6.64
C ARG A 50 15.56 17.93 -6.63
N ALA A 51 14.76 16.89 -6.80
CA ALA A 51 13.29 17.02 -6.77
C ALA A 51 12.80 17.47 -5.40
N ILE A 52 13.27 16.84 -4.31
CA ILE A 52 12.92 17.22 -2.92
C ILE A 52 13.25 18.70 -2.68
N LYS A 53 14.46 19.13 -3.03
CA LYS A 53 14.86 20.54 -2.85
C LYS A 53 13.95 21.50 -3.62
N LEU A 54 13.59 21.16 -4.85
CA LEU A 54 12.65 21.96 -5.65
C LEU A 54 11.26 22.01 -4.98
N TRP A 55 10.78 20.90 -4.42
CA TRP A 55 9.48 20.87 -3.75
C TRP A 55 9.48 21.72 -2.48
N GLU A 56 10.56 21.71 -1.70
CA GLU A 56 10.71 22.56 -0.51
C GLU A 56 10.75 24.05 -0.89
N GLU A 57 11.51 24.42 -1.93
CA GLU A 57 11.54 25.79 -2.44
C GLU A 57 10.15 26.27 -2.89
N GLN A 58 9.39 25.41 -3.56
CA GLN A 58 8.05 25.72 -4.04
C GLN A 58 6.99 25.69 -2.93
N ALA A 59 7.23 24.97 -1.82
CA ALA A 59 6.29 24.84 -0.71
C ALA A 59 5.89 26.19 -0.09
N ILE A 60 6.76 27.20 -0.17
CA ILE A 60 6.52 28.55 0.34
C ILE A 60 5.26 29.21 -0.27
N ALA A 61 4.85 28.79 -1.47
CA ALA A 61 3.68 29.32 -2.16
C ALA A 61 2.33 28.71 -1.69
N TYR A 62 2.37 27.75 -0.77
CA TYR A 62 1.21 26.99 -0.30
C TYR A 62 1.07 27.08 1.21
N ASP A 63 -0.14 26.88 1.71
CA ASP A 63 -0.39 26.80 3.15
C ASP A 63 0.25 25.55 3.75
N TRP A 64 0.37 24.49 2.95
CA TRP A 64 1.13 23.27 3.20
C TRP A 64 1.45 22.54 1.89
N THR A 65 2.50 21.76 1.90
CA THR A 65 2.87 20.82 0.84
C THR A 65 3.18 19.47 1.50
N MET A 66 2.62 18.39 0.97
CA MET A 66 2.77 17.03 1.50
C MET A 66 3.24 16.09 0.40
N VAL A 67 4.06 15.10 0.76
CA VAL A 67 4.42 13.98 -0.13
C VAL A 67 3.58 12.77 0.23
N VAL A 68 2.92 12.16 -0.76
CA VAL A 68 2.28 10.84 -0.62
C VAL A 68 3.10 9.84 -1.44
N ASN A 69 3.86 8.99 -0.74
CA ASN A 69 4.76 8.03 -1.38
C ASN A 69 4.09 6.66 -1.54
N CYS A 70 3.58 6.40 -2.75
CA CYS A 70 3.08 5.11 -3.20
C CYS A 70 4.11 4.34 -4.05
N ALA A 71 5.29 4.92 -4.31
CA ALA A 71 6.35 4.25 -5.05
C ALA A 71 7.02 3.18 -4.18
N ALA A 72 7.14 1.97 -4.72
CA ALA A 72 7.80 0.85 -4.06
C ALA A 72 8.16 -0.23 -5.08
N PHE A 73 9.17 -1.02 -4.77
CA PHE A 73 9.40 -2.32 -5.40
C PHE A 73 8.48 -3.34 -4.73
N THR A 74 7.45 -3.82 -5.44
CA THR A 74 6.37 -4.65 -4.87
C THR A 74 6.37 -6.09 -5.35
N GLN A 75 7.32 -6.47 -6.21
CA GLN A 75 7.44 -7.84 -6.74
C GLN A 75 8.20 -8.71 -5.73
N VAL A 76 7.46 -9.23 -4.74
CA VAL A 76 8.00 -9.89 -3.54
C VAL A 76 8.96 -11.03 -3.87
N ASP A 77 8.64 -11.88 -4.87
CA ASP A 77 9.51 -13.00 -5.25
C ASP A 77 10.77 -12.53 -6.00
N LEU A 78 10.67 -11.49 -6.84
CA LEU A 78 11.83 -10.89 -7.51
C LEU A 78 12.73 -10.12 -6.54
N ALA A 79 12.22 -9.70 -5.40
CA ALA A 79 13.02 -9.07 -4.36
C ALA A 79 14.10 -10.01 -3.78
N GLU A 80 13.90 -11.33 -3.85
CA GLU A 80 14.88 -12.32 -3.41
C GLU A 80 15.99 -12.57 -4.44
N ASP A 81 15.84 -12.09 -5.69
CA ASP A 81 16.89 -12.19 -6.72
C ASP A 81 17.89 -11.04 -6.55
N PRO A 82 19.21 -11.35 -6.38
CA PRO A 82 20.26 -10.33 -6.22
C PRO A 82 20.33 -9.29 -7.35
N VAL A 83 19.85 -9.63 -8.56
CA VAL A 83 19.81 -8.71 -9.71
C VAL A 83 18.95 -7.49 -9.40
N HIS A 84 17.89 -7.65 -8.61
CA HIS A 84 16.94 -6.59 -8.26
C HIS A 84 17.27 -5.86 -6.94
N TYR A 85 18.31 -6.30 -6.22
CA TYR A 85 18.61 -5.80 -4.88
C TYR A 85 18.87 -4.27 -4.85
N ARG A 86 19.51 -3.73 -5.88
CA ARG A 86 19.75 -2.29 -6.00
C ARG A 86 18.43 -1.51 -6.05
N ASP A 87 17.52 -1.92 -6.93
CA ASP A 87 16.24 -1.23 -7.14
C ASP A 87 15.32 -1.41 -5.93
N LEU A 88 15.37 -2.61 -5.32
CA LEU A 88 14.66 -2.91 -4.09
C LEU A 88 15.06 -1.97 -2.96
N LEU A 89 16.37 -1.81 -2.71
CA LEU A 89 16.88 -0.89 -1.69
C LEU A 89 16.55 0.57 -2.04
N ALA A 90 16.76 0.96 -3.29
CA ALA A 90 16.52 2.34 -3.73
C ALA A 90 15.06 2.76 -3.46
N LEU A 91 14.10 1.93 -3.86
CA LEU A 91 12.68 2.26 -3.76
C LEU A 91 12.10 2.08 -2.35
N ASN A 92 12.50 1.00 -1.63
CA ASN A 92 11.84 0.64 -0.38
C ASN A 92 12.54 1.21 0.87
N ALA A 93 13.82 1.53 0.80
CA ALA A 93 14.60 2.03 1.93
C ALA A 93 15.17 3.44 1.69
N LEU A 94 15.91 3.65 0.59
CA LEU A 94 16.63 4.90 0.35
C LEU A 94 15.69 6.06 -0.01
N LEU A 95 14.68 5.82 -0.86
CA LEU A 95 13.69 6.86 -1.20
C LEU A 95 12.96 7.35 0.05
N PRO A 96 12.36 6.50 0.92
CA PRO A 96 11.79 6.98 2.17
C PRO A 96 12.79 7.70 3.08
N ALA A 97 14.05 7.25 3.14
CA ALA A 97 15.08 7.91 3.93
C ALA A 97 15.42 9.32 3.39
N GLN A 98 15.53 9.49 2.08
CA GLN A 98 15.74 10.81 1.47
C GLN A 98 14.55 11.75 1.69
N LEU A 99 13.32 11.20 1.59
CA LEU A 99 12.11 11.96 1.90
C LEU A 99 12.10 12.41 3.37
N ALA A 100 12.52 11.54 4.30
CA ALA A 100 12.59 11.85 5.71
C ALA A 100 13.55 13.01 6.05
N GLU A 101 14.58 13.26 5.24
CA GLU A 101 15.49 14.41 5.41
C GLU A 101 14.81 15.76 5.04
N SER A 102 13.65 15.73 4.39
CA SER A 102 12.90 16.95 4.03
C SER A 102 12.05 17.45 5.18
N HIS A 103 11.72 18.75 5.17
CA HIS A 103 10.78 19.33 6.11
C HIS A 103 9.31 19.10 5.74
N LEU A 104 9.05 18.40 4.63
CA LEU A 104 7.70 18.15 4.15
C LEU A 104 7.05 17.00 4.96
N PRO A 105 5.78 17.10 5.34
CA PRO A 105 5.02 15.98 5.86
C PRO A 105 4.89 14.89 4.80
N ILE A 106 4.97 13.62 5.24
CA ILE A 106 5.00 12.46 4.35
C ILE A 106 3.96 11.45 4.80
N ILE A 107 3.16 10.95 3.84
CA ILE A 107 2.41 9.70 3.99
C ILE A 107 3.19 8.61 3.23
N GLN A 108 3.70 7.62 3.95
CA GLN A 108 4.46 6.49 3.42
C GLN A 108 3.63 5.23 3.44
N ILE A 109 3.47 4.58 2.30
CA ILE A 109 2.80 3.28 2.25
C ILE A 109 3.80 2.17 2.57
N SER A 110 3.42 1.30 3.51
CA SER A 110 4.18 0.13 3.95
C SER A 110 3.35 -1.15 3.83
N THR A 111 3.77 -2.23 4.48
CA THR A 111 3.28 -3.58 4.25
C THR A 111 3.16 -4.41 5.53
N ASP A 112 2.29 -5.41 5.52
CA ASP A 112 2.19 -6.50 6.49
C ASP A 112 3.43 -7.41 6.52
N TYR A 113 4.23 -7.46 5.45
CA TYR A 113 5.48 -8.23 5.39
C TYR A 113 6.56 -7.77 6.38
N VAL A 114 6.32 -6.70 7.12
CA VAL A 114 7.18 -6.31 8.26
C VAL A 114 7.04 -7.26 9.45
N PHE A 115 5.99 -8.08 9.49
CA PHE A 115 5.73 -9.10 10.51
C PHE A 115 6.15 -10.49 10.06
N ASP A 116 6.31 -11.43 11.02
CA ASP A 116 6.74 -12.81 10.74
C ASP A 116 5.60 -13.77 10.38
N GLY A 117 4.35 -13.34 10.50
CA GLY A 117 3.20 -14.15 10.14
C GLY A 117 2.86 -15.29 11.09
N LYS A 118 3.37 -15.29 12.33
CA LYS A 118 3.26 -16.41 13.29
C LYS A 118 2.28 -16.16 14.46
N GLN A 119 1.76 -14.94 14.59
CA GLN A 119 1.00 -14.54 15.78
C GLN A 119 -0.38 -15.23 15.86
N GLY A 120 -1.05 -15.50 14.74
CA GLY A 120 -2.38 -16.15 14.73
C GLY A 120 -3.54 -15.26 15.20
N THR A 121 -3.27 -14.02 15.57
CA THR A 121 -4.23 -12.95 15.90
C THR A 121 -3.86 -11.70 15.12
N PRO A 122 -4.78 -10.75 14.88
CA PRO A 122 -4.45 -9.52 14.15
C PRO A 122 -3.26 -8.79 14.77
N TYR A 123 -2.33 -8.34 13.91
CA TYR A 123 -1.18 -7.55 14.31
C TYR A 123 -1.62 -6.11 14.59
N HIS A 124 -1.21 -5.58 15.74
CA HIS A 124 -1.37 -4.17 16.11
C HIS A 124 -0.12 -3.37 15.73
N GLU A 125 -0.23 -2.04 15.68
CA GLU A 125 0.87 -1.17 15.28
C GLU A 125 2.07 -1.23 16.22
N GLU A 126 1.85 -1.58 17.51
CA GLU A 126 2.89 -1.76 18.53
C GLU A 126 3.57 -3.12 18.50
N ASP A 127 3.03 -4.07 17.76
CA ASP A 127 3.60 -5.42 17.72
C ASP A 127 5.01 -5.39 17.10
N SER A 128 5.87 -6.23 17.66
CA SER A 128 7.26 -6.32 17.21
C SER A 128 7.33 -6.79 15.77
N THR A 129 8.04 -6.03 14.94
CA THR A 129 8.29 -6.41 13.55
C THR A 129 9.42 -7.43 13.46
N ASN A 130 9.27 -8.42 12.59
CA ASN A 130 10.26 -9.47 12.32
C ASN A 130 10.12 -9.96 10.87
N PRO A 131 10.47 -9.12 9.87
CA PRO A 131 10.31 -9.47 8.45
C PRO A 131 11.10 -10.71 8.08
N GLN A 132 10.53 -11.59 7.24
CA GLN A 132 11.12 -12.86 6.81
C GLN A 132 11.61 -12.83 5.36
N SER A 133 11.35 -11.75 4.61
CA SER A 133 11.73 -11.57 3.21
C SER A 133 12.54 -10.29 3.01
N LEU A 134 13.35 -10.21 1.95
CA LEU A 134 14.08 -8.98 1.60
C LEU A 134 13.13 -7.82 1.32
N TYR A 135 11.97 -8.10 0.72
CA TYR A 135 10.91 -7.09 0.57
C TYR A 135 10.49 -6.50 1.91
N GLY A 136 10.12 -7.36 2.87
CA GLY A 136 9.71 -6.93 4.21
C GLY A 136 10.81 -6.17 4.94
N HIS A 137 12.05 -6.65 4.88
CA HIS A 137 13.21 -5.99 5.49
C HIS A 137 13.43 -4.57 4.94
N THR A 138 13.41 -4.40 3.61
CA THR A 138 13.63 -3.08 3.00
C THR A 138 12.49 -2.12 3.24
N LYS A 139 11.23 -2.61 3.24
CA LYS A 139 10.08 -1.79 3.63
C LYS A 139 10.17 -1.33 5.08
N ARG A 140 10.59 -2.22 5.99
CA ARG A 140 10.81 -1.87 7.41
C ARG A 140 11.91 -0.83 7.58
N GLN A 141 12.99 -0.89 6.80
CA GLN A 141 14.04 0.14 6.82
C GLN A 141 13.47 1.52 6.43
N GLY A 142 12.62 1.58 5.41
CA GLY A 142 11.93 2.81 5.01
C GLY A 142 10.99 3.35 6.09
N GLU A 143 10.27 2.48 6.83
CA GLU A 143 9.47 2.91 7.98
C GLU A 143 10.34 3.55 9.07
N LEU A 144 11.45 2.89 9.43
CA LEU A 144 12.34 3.37 10.49
C LEU A 144 12.95 4.73 10.17
N ALA A 145 13.28 4.99 8.91
CA ALA A 145 13.82 6.28 8.49
C ALA A 145 12.85 7.44 8.79
N LEU A 146 11.55 7.22 8.68
CA LEU A 146 10.52 8.21 8.96
C LEU A 146 10.14 8.27 10.45
N LEU A 147 9.90 7.09 11.06
CA LEU A 147 9.37 7.00 12.43
C LEU A 147 10.41 7.33 13.51
N MET A 148 11.70 7.18 13.21
CA MET A 148 12.79 7.39 14.16
C MET A 148 13.73 8.54 13.75
N HIS A 149 13.25 9.45 12.91
CA HIS A 149 14.06 10.58 12.46
C HIS A 149 14.42 11.49 13.64
N PRO A 150 15.73 11.80 13.89
CA PRO A 150 16.16 12.41 15.15
C PRO A 150 15.72 13.87 15.32
N THR A 151 15.38 14.56 14.23
CA THR A 151 15.07 16.00 14.25
C THR A 151 13.61 16.33 13.97
N HIS A 152 12.79 15.33 13.63
CA HIS A 152 11.38 15.54 13.33
C HIS A 152 10.46 15.08 14.47
N PRO A 153 9.36 15.82 14.76
CA PRO A 153 8.32 15.30 15.64
C PRO A 153 7.75 13.99 15.08
N ALA A 154 7.33 13.08 15.96
CA ALA A 154 6.80 11.78 15.57
C ALA A 154 5.57 11.92 14.65
N GLU A 155 4.75 12.96 14.85
CA GLU A 155 3.52 13.24 14.12
C GLU A 155 3.76 14.04 12.81
N GLN A 156 5.01 14.29 12.42
CA GLN A 156 5.32 14.96 11.15
C GLN A 156 5.09 14.05 9.95
N HIS A 157 5.31 12.75 10.13
CA HIS A 157 5.15 11.75 9.08
C HIS A 157 4.13 10.70 9.50
N LEU A 158 3.50 10.08 8.52
CA LEU A 158 2.57 8.97 8.71
C LEU A 158 3.01 7.77 7.88
N VAL A 159 3.20 6.65 8.51
CA VAL A 159 3.35 5.35 7.85
C VAL A 159 2.01 4.62 7.89
N ILE A 160 1.56 4.11 6.75
CA ILE A 160 0.35 3.26 6.66
C ILE A 160 0.79 1.88 6.17
N ARG A 161 0.69 0.87 7.04
CA ARG A 161 0.85 -0.52 6.64
C ARG A 161 -0.45 -1.03 6.07
N THR A 162 -0.36 -1.70 4.93
CA THR A 162 -1.49 -2.33 4.25
C THR A 162 -1.10 -3.72 3.76
N GLN A 163 -2.08 -4.50 3.27
CA GLN A 163 -1.85 -5.87 2.81
C GLN A 163 -2.74 -6.20 1.61
N TRP A 164 -2.33 -7.18 0.79
CA TRP A 164 -3.09 -7.77 -0.31
C TRP A 164 -3.80 -6.73 -1.18
N LEU A 165 -3.06 -5.67 -1.54
CA LEU A 165 -3.59 -4.53 -2.29
C LEU A 165 -3.98 -4.95 -3.71
N TRP A 166 -5.21 -4.65 -4.09
CA TRP A 166 -5.73 -4.86 -5.42
C TRP A 166 -6.50 -3.64 -5.92
N ALA A 167 -6.69 -3.56 -7.24
CA ALA A 167 -7.49 -2.52 -7.88
C ALA A 167 -8.21 -3.11 -9.10
N PRO A 168 -9.28 -2.48 -9.60
CA PRO A 168 -9.93 -2.85 -10.86
C PRO A 168 -9.02 -2.76 -12.08
N TRP A 169 -7.86 -2.13 -11.93
CA TRP A 169 -6.84 -1.94 -12.98
C TRP A 169 -5.46 -2.41 -12.53
N GLY A 170 -4.52 -2.42 -13.47
CA GLY A 170 -3.15 -2.84 -13.23
C GLY A 170 -3.00 -4.36 -13.10
N HIS A 171 -1.85 -4.81 -12.63
CA HIS A 171 -1.55 -6.22 -12.41
C HIS A 171 -1.70 -6.55 -10.92
N ASN A 172 -2.60 -7.46 -10.58
CA ASN A 172 -2.81 -7.94 -9.21
C ASN A 172 -3.42 -9.36 -9.21
N PHE A 173 -3.53 -9.93 -8.01
CA PHE A 173 -4.04 -11.28 -7.82
C PHE A 173 -5.49 -11.43 -8.34
N VAL A 174 -6.39 -10.53 -7.94
CA VAL A 174 -7.82 -10.61 -8.32
C VAL A 174 -7.96 -10.64 -9.84
N ARG A 175 -7.37 -9.68 -10.54
CA ARG A 175 -7.43 -9.63 -12.02
C ARG A 175 -6.79 -10.85 -12.68
N THR A 176 -5.72 -11.38 -12.09
CA THR A 176 -5.09 -12.60 -12.59
C THR A 176 -6.03 -13.79 -12.49
N MET A 177 -6.73 -13.95 -11.35
CA MET A 177 -7.70 -15.03 -11.17
C MET A 177 -8.88 -14.89 -12.13
N LEU A 178 -9.44 -13.70 -12.28
CA LEU A 178 -10.55 -13.44 -13.21
C LEU A 178 -10.16 -13.74 -14.66
N ARG A 179 -8.97 -13.32 -15.10
CA ARG A 179 -8.47 -13.60 -16.46
C ARG A 179 -8.33 -15.12 -16.70
N LEU A 180 -7.72 -15.83 -15.77
CA LEU A 180 -7.52 -17.28 -15.89
C LEU A 180 -8.88 -18.03 -15.86
N ALA A 181 -9.83 -17.59 -15.05
CA ALA A 181 -11.19 -18.15 -15.03
C ALA A 181 -11.94 -17.90 -16.34
N ARG A 182 -11.86 -16.70 -16.91
CA ARG A 182 -12.41 -16.38 -18.25
C ARG A 182 -11.79 -17.25 -19.36
N GLU A 183 -10.53 -17.66 -19.20
CA GLU A 183 -9.85 -18.59 -20.10
C GLU A 183 -10.25 -20.07 -19.86
N GLY A 184 -11.14 -20.35 -18.89
CA GLY A 184 -11.59 -21.71 -18.56
C GLY A 184 -10.49 -22.62 -17.97
N LYS A 185 -9.44 -22.04 -17.39
CA LYS A 185 -8.30 -22.82 -16.85
C LYS A 185 -8.61 -23.35 -15.46
N PRO A 186 -8.25 -24.62 -15.15
CA PRO A 186 -8.28 -25.10 -13.78
C PRO A 186 -7.28 -24.28 -12.92
N LEU A 187 -7.70 -23.92 -11.73
CA LEU A 187 -6.96 -23.06 -10.82
C LEU A 187 -6.63 -23.80 -9.53
N ARG A 188 -5.41 -23.62 -9.04
CA ARG A 188 -4.95 -24.12 -7.75
C ARG A 188 -4.49 -22.93 -6.92
N VAL A 189 -5.15 -22.68 -5.79
CA VAL A 189 -4.93 -21.47 -4.99
C VAL A 189 -4.70 -21.83 -3.53
N VAL A 190 -3.70 -21.17 -2.93
CA VAL A 190 -3.30 -21.38 -1.52
C VAL A 190 -4.43 -21.01 -0.56
N ASN A 191 -4.71 -21.89 0.43
CA ASN A 191 -5.78 -21.71 1.40
C ASN A 191 -5.33 -21.66 2.86
N ASP A 192 -4.03 -21.76 3.11
CA ASP A 192 -3.42 -21.72 4.46
C ASP A 192 -2.58 -20.45 4.72
N GLN A 193 -2.65 -19.45 3.83
CA GLN A 193 -2.20 -18.09 4.07
C GLN A 193 -3.42 -17.20 4.31
N ILE A 194 -3.46 -16.56 5.45
CA ILE A 194 -4.61 -15.81 5.96
C ILE A 194 -4.29 -14.32 6.06
N GLY A 195 -5.15 -13.48 5.49
CA GLY A 195 -5.00 -12.03 5.48
C GLY A 195 -6.34 -11.32 5.29
N SER A 196 -6.29 -10.04 4.97
CA SER A 196 -7.44 -9.21 4.60
C SER A 196 -7.16 -8.49 3.29
N PRO A 197 -7.87 -8.77 2.21
CA PRO A 197 -7.71 -8.02 0.96
C PRO A 197 -7.96 -6.54 1.19
N THR A 198 -7.24 -5.69 0.47
CA THR A 198 -7.41 -4.23 0.52
C THR A 198 -7.65 -3.69 -0.87
N SER A 199 -8.78 -3.06 -1.08
CA SER A 199 -9.09 -2.32 -2.30
C SER A 199 -8.25 -1.02 -2.33
N ALA A 200 -7.51 -0.78 -3.41
CA ALA A 200 -6.77 0.47 -3.58
C ALA A 200 -7.70 1.71 -3.61
N PRO A 201 -8.90 1.67 -4.22
CA PRO A 201 -9.90 2.72 -4.06
C PRO A 201 -10.31 2.95 -2.59
N SER A 202 -10.53 1.91 -1.81
CA SER A 202 -10.89 2.01 -0.38
C SER A 202 -9.76 2.69 0.43
N LEU A 203 -8.51 2.25 0.24
CA LEU A 203 -7.36 2.88 0.89
C LEU A 203 -7.16 4.34 0.42
N ALA A 204 -7.42 4.65 -0.86
CA ALA A 204 -7.34 6.02 -1.37
C ALA A 204 -8.37 6.94 -0.71
N ARG A 205 -9.61 6.48 -0.50
CA ARG A 205 -10.63 7.22 0.28
C ARG A 205 -10.12 7.53 1.68
N ALA A 206 -9.55 6.54 2.38
CA ALA A 206 -9.01 6.73 3.72
C ALA A 206 -7.84 7.74 3.75
N ILE A 207 -6.91 7.66 2.79
CA ILE A 207 -5.81 8.62 2.67
C ILE A 207 -6.33 10.03 2.43
N CYS A 208 -7.31 10.20 1.55
CA CYS A 208 -7.91 11.53 1.29
C CYS A 208 -8.62 12.10 2.51
N GLU A 209 -9.29 11.28 3.36
CA GLU A 209 -9.84 11.72 4.65
C GLU A 209 -8.73 12.17 5.62
N ILE A 210 -7.63 11.41 5.71
CA ILE A 210 -6.48 11.78 6.53
C ILE A 210 -5.88 13.11 6.06
N ILE A 211 -5.74 13.32 4.75
CA ILE A 211 -5.27 14.59 4.17
C ILE A 211 -6.22 15.73 4.51
N ALA A 212 -7.53 15.51 4.47
CA ALA A 212 -8.51 16.53 4.86
C ALA A 212 -8.43 16.91 6.35
N CYS A 213 -8.16 15.94 7.24
CA CYS A 213 -7.85 16.21 8.64
C CYS A 213 -6.55 17.01 8.78
N TYR A 214 -5.49 16.60 8.07
CA TYR A 214 -4.22 17.32 8.07
C TYR A 214 -4.35 18.76 7.56
N ASP A 215 -5.18 19.02 6.55
CA ASP A 215 -5.45 20.38 6.06
C ASP A 215 -5.95 21.31 7.16
N THR A 216 -6.67 20.79 8.14
CA THR A 216 -7.19 21.56 9.28
C THR A 216 -6.22 21.61 10.47
N GLU A 217 -5.59 20.47 10.80
CA GLU A 217 -4.83 20.27 12.04
C GLU A 217 -3.34 20.56 11.89
N ARG A 218 -2.81 20.46 10.66
CA ARG A 218 -1.38 20.62 10.30
C ARG A 218 -0.43 19.63 11.01
N THR A 219 -0.98 18.51 11.43
CA THR A 219 -0.23 17.40 12.04
C THR A 219 -0.96 16.09 11.78
N PHE A 220 -0.25 14.97 11.78
CA PHE A 220 -0.89 13.66 11.82
C PHE A 220 -1.24 13.31 13.26
N ARG A 221 -2.38 12.65 13.45
CA ARG A 221 -2.83 12.24 14.80
C ARG A 221 -2.02 11.07 15.36
N MET A 222 -1.39 10.28 14.49
CA MET A 222 -0.54 9.14 14.83
C MET A 222 0.55 8.99 13.77
N PRO A 223 1.77 8.57 14.14
CA PRO A 223 2.84 8.35 13.17
C PRO A 223 2.74 7.03 12.41
N LEU A 224 1.97 6.06 12.92
CA LEU A 224 1.83 4.71 12.35
C LEU A 224 0.39 4.24 12.45
N LEU A 225 -0.15 3.79 11.33
CA LEU A 225 -1.49 3.23 11.22
C LEU A 225 -1.46 1.94 10.40
N HIS A 226 -2.41 1.05 10.68
CA HIS A 226 -2.77 -0.05 9.82
C HIS A 226 -4.05 0.27 9.03
N TYR A 227 -4.09 -0.16 7.78
CA TYR A 227 -5.29 -0.13 6.96
C TYR A 227 -5.42 -1.40 6.13
N ALA A 228 -6.54 -2.08 6.29
CA ALA A 228 -7.01 -3.17 5.43
C ALA A 228 -8.54 -3.12 5.41
N ASP A 229 -9.18 -3.61 4.35
CA ASP A 229 -10.62 -3.76 4.37
C ASP A 229 -10.99 -4.85 5.38
N ARG A 230 -12.18 -4.77 5.99
CA ARG A 230 -12.62 -5.68 7.03
C ARG A 230 -12.95 -7.07 6.49
N GLY A 231 -12.79 -8.05 7.32
CA GLY A 231 -12.96 -9.46 7.01
C GLY A 231 -11.64 -10.17 6.80
N ILE A 232 -11.63 -11.44 7.06
CA ILE A 232 -10.45 -12.32 7.04
C ILE A 232 -10.73 -13.43 6.05
N CYS A 233 -9.77 -13.75 5.18
CA CYS A 233 -9.90 -14.82 4.22
C CYS A 233 -8.53 -15.40 3.83
N SER A 234 -8.53 -16.54 3.16
CA SER A 234 -7.37 -17.07 2.43
C SER A 234 -7.31 -16.51 1.01
N TRP A 235 -6.18 -16.73 0.31
CA TRP A 235 -6.10 -16.43 -1.13
C TRP A 235 -7.13 -17.23 -1.93
N TYR A 236 -7.43 -18.47 -1.49
CA TYR A 236 -8.47 -19.30 -2.11
C TYR A 236 -9.86 -18.67 -1.96
N ASP A 237 -10.22 -18.20 -0.76
CA ASP A 237 -11.51 -17.57 -0.52
C ASP A 237 -11.67 -16.28 -1.33
N LEU A 238 -10.59 -15.47 -1.43
CA LEU A 238 -10.57 -14.27 -2.25
C LEU A 238 -10.77 -14.61 -3.75
N ALA A 239 -10.07 -15.65 -4.25
CA ALA A 239 -10.23 -16.09 -5.63
C ALA A 239 -11.63 -16.62 -5.89
N TYR A 240 -12.18 -17.41 -4.96
CA TYR A 240 -13.53 -17.97 -5.06
C TYR A 240 -14.59 -16.86 -5.18
N GLU A 241 -14.56 -15.90 -4.25
CA GLU A 241 -15.53 -14.81 -4.22
C GLU A 241 -15.42 -13.90 -5.45
N ALA A 242 -14.19 -13.55 -5.84
CA ALA A 242 -13.95 -12.73 -7.02
C ALA A 242 -14.47 -13.41 -8.32
N ILE A 243 -14.19 -14.72 -8.47
CA ILE A 243 -14.64 -15.48 -9.64
C ILE A 243 -16.16 -15.66 -9.63
N ALA A 244 -16.75 -16.02 -8.49
CA ALA A 244 -18.20 -16.19 -8.37
C ALA A 244 -18.96 -14.89 -8.71
N THR A 245 -18.39 -13.74 -8.34
CA THR A 245 -18.98 -12.42 -8.61
C THR A 245 -18.84 -11.99 -10.07
N HIS A 246 -17.65 -12.19 -10.69
CA HIS A 246 -17.33 -11.57 -11.98
C HIS A 246 -17.25 -12.52 -13.17
N VAL A 247 -17.24 -13.84 -12.93
CA VAL A 247 -17.17 -14.89 -13.96
C VAL A 247 -18.15 -16.02 -13.60
N PRO A 248 -19.46 -15.74 -13.50
CA PRO A 248 -20.47 -16.69 -13.02
C PRO A 248 -20.57 -17.95 -13.90
N GLU A 249 -20.09 -17.90 -15.14
CA GLU A 249 -20.02 -19.06 -16.05
C GLU A 249 -18.87 -20.01 -15.76
N TYR A 250 -17.91 -19.64 -14.89
CA TYR A 250 -16.80 -20.51 -14.53
C TYR A 250 -17.26 -21.64 -13.61
N ASP A 251 -16.87 -22.87 -13.96
CA ASP A 251 -17.12 -24.02 -13.11
C ASP A 251 -16.20 -24.00 -11.87
N LEU A 252 -16.74 -23.53 -10.75
CA LEU A 252 -16.04 -23.41 -9.46
C LEU A 252 -15.47 -24.75 -8.95
N SER A 253 -15.91 -25.92 -9.45
CA SER A 253 -15.30 -27.20 -9.13
C SER A 253 -13.85 -27.34 -9.68
N GLN A 254 -13.46 -26.50 -10.62
CA GLN A 254 -12.09 -26.41 -11.16
C GLN A 254 -11.18 -25.50 -10.34
N LEU A 255 -11.70 -24.79 -9.34
CA LEU A 255 -10.90 -24.03 -8.38
C LEU A 255 -10.58 -24.91 -7.16
N THR A 256 -9.32 -25.30 -7.04
CA THR A 256 -8.87 -26.27 -6.02
C THR A 256 -8.03 -25.57 -4.95
N PRO A 257 -8.41 -25.68 -3.65
CA PRO A 257 -7.56 -25.20 -2.55
C PRO A 257 -6.32 -26.11 -2.41
N ILE A 258 -5.17 -25.49 -2.17
CA ILE A 258 -3.90 -26.18 -1.94
C ILE A 258 -3.18 -25.57 -0.72
N PRO A 259 -2.36 -26.35 0.00
CA PRO A 259 -1.49 -25.80 1.02
C PRO A 259 -0.29 -25.06 0.39
N THR A 260 0.30 -24.12 1.15
CA THR A 260 1.52 -23.38 0.75
C THR A 260 2.65 -24.32 0.30
N ALA A 261 2.79 -25.48 0.93
CA ALA A 261 3.81 -26.47 0.58
C ALA A 261 3.72 -26.98 -0.88
N GLU A 262 2.55 -26.89 -1.51
CA GLU A 262 2.34 -27.26 -2.92
C GLU A 262 2.53 -26.07 -3.90
N TYR A 263 2.83 -24.88 -3.39
CA TYR A 263 3.08 -23.68 -4.17
C TYR A 263 4.36 -22.97 -3.71
N PRO A 264 5.54 -23.56 -3.97
CA PRO A 264 6.81 -22.97 -3.54
C PRO A 264 7.05 -21.62 -4.23
N THR A 265 7.46 -20.63 -3.44
CA THR A 265 7.79 -19.27 -3.88
C THR A 265 9.19 -18.89 -3.43
N ALA A 266 9.86 -17.94 -4.11
CA ALA A 266 11.20 -17.49 -3.75
C ALA A 266 11.21 -16.79 -2.38
N ALA A 267 10.21 -15.94 -2.13
CA ALA A 267 10.04 -15.26 -0.85
C ALA A 267 9.20 -16.09 0.12
N GLU A 268 9.58 -16.10 1.39
CA GLU A 268 8.74 -16.60 2.47
C GLU A 268 7.52 -15.70 2.66
N ARG A 269 6.32 -16.30 2.64
CA ARG A 269 5.06 -15.58 2.80
C ARG A 269 4.49 -15.80 4.19
N PRO A 270 3.98 -14.74 4.87
CA PRO A 270 3.35 -14.88 6.18
C PRO A 270 2.17 -15.87 6.11
N ALA A 271 2.12 -16.83 7.02
CA ALA A 271 0.95 -17.70 7.14
C ALA A 271 -0.29 -16.95 7.66
N TYR A 272 -0.06 -15.93 8.49
CA TYR A 272 -1.11 -15.05 9.02
C TYR A 272 -0.63 -13.60 9.00
N SER A 273 -1.30 -12.73 8.25
CA SER A 273 -0.86 -11.33 8.10
C SER A 273 -1.96 -10.30 8.41
N VAL A 274 -3.06 -10.71 9.02
CA VAL A 274 -4.17 -9.81 9.32
C VAL A 274 -3.71 -8.63 10.18
N LEU A 275 -4.02 -7.42 9.74
CA LEU A 275 -3.74 -6.17 10.44
C LEU A 275 -4.96 -5.72 11.26
N ALA A 276 -4.76 -5.35 12.52
CA ALA A 276 -5.78 -4.65 13.31
C ALA A 276 -5.95 -3.22 12.77
N THR A 277 -7.19 -2.78 12.60
CA THR A 277 -7.53 -1.46 12.04
C THR A 277 -8.30 -0.56 13.02
N ASP A 278 -8.32 -0.92 14.30
CA ASP A 278 -9.04 -0.18 15.33
C ASP A 278 -8.49 1.23 15.54
N ARG A 279 -7.17 1.39 15.38
CA ARG A 279 -6.49 2.68 15.58
C ARG A 279 -6.92 3.73 14.56
N ILE A 280 -7.00 3.39 13.26
CA ILE A 280 -7.44 4.37 12.27
C ILE A 280 -8.90 4.78 12.51
N THR A 281 -9.74 3.84 12.96
CA THR A 281 -11.13 4.14 13.34
C THR A 281 -11.18 5.06 14.56
N ALA A 282 -10.42 4.76 15.61
CA ALA A 282 -10.36 5.58 16.81
C ALA A 282 -9.81 6.99 16.57
N CYS A 283 -8.76 7.10 15.76
CA CYS A 283 -8.09 8.38 15.53
C CYS A 283 -8.80 9.26 14.49
N TYR A 284 -9.32 8.67 13.40
CA TYR A 284 -9.83 9.43 12.25
C TYR A 284 -11.32 9.21 11.99
N GLY A 285 -11.99 8.30 12.72
CA GLY A 285 -13.38 7.91 12.46
C GLY A 285 -13.56 7.09 11.18
N ILE A 286 -12.47 6.66 10.56
CA ILE A 286 -12.48 5.89 9.33
C ILE A 286 -12.75 4.44 9.64
N THR A 287 -13.87 3.91 9.14
CA THR A 287 -14.21 2.49 9.24
C THR A 287 -13.99 1.85 7.88
N PRO A 288 -12.99 0.96 7.72
CA PRO A 288 -12.81 0.25 6.45
C PRO A 288 -14.06 -0.55 6.05
N PRO A 289 -14.41 -0.65 4.76
CA PRO A 289 -15.52 -1.47 4.28
C PRO A 289 -15.23 -2.97 4.45
N GLN A 290 -16.21 -3.83 4.20
CA GLN A 290 -15.96 -5.26 4.03
C GLN A 290 -15.28 -5.49 2.67
N TRP A 291 -14.28 -6.38 2.61
CA TRP A 291 -13.57 -6.63 1.35
C TRP A 291 -14.49 -7.21 0.26
N GLN A 292 -15.55 -7.93 0.65
CA GLN A 292 -16.55 -8.45 -0.30
C GLN A 292 -17.34 -7.32 -0.97
N ASP A 293 -17.66 -6.24 -0.21
CA ASP A 293 -18.37 -5.09 -0.75
C ASP A 293 -17.51 -4.37 -1.82
N GLU A 294 -16.21 -4.28 -1.59
CA GLU A 294 -15.28 -3.69 -2.56
C GLU A 294 -15.13 -4.54 -3.85
N LEU A 295 -15.30 -5.86 -3.78
CA LEU A 295 -15.33 -6.72 -4.97
C LEU A 295 -16.55 -6.50 -5.87
N GLN A 296 -17.61 -5.79 -5.42
CA GLN A 296 -18.75 -5.47 -6.28
C GLN A 296 -18.41 -4.37 -7.32
N ILE A 297 -17.27 -3.72 -7.19
CA ILE A 297 -16.78 -2.74 -8.17
C ILE A 297 -16.50 -3.46 -9.49
N ALA A 298 -16.90 -2.88 -10.61
CA ALA A 298 -16.62 -3.46 -11.93
C ALA A 298 -15.11 -3.61 -12.17
N ILE A 299 -14.69 -4.82 -12.53
CA ILE A 299 -13.30 -5.17 -12.81
C ILE A 299 -13.18 -5.58 -14.27
N ASP A 300 -12.38 -4.80 -15.04
CA ASP A 300 -12.15 -5.03 -16.48
C ASP A 300 -11.31 -6.29 -16.78
#